data_35474194363b41332d4160742adbb023
#
_entry.id   35474194363b41332d4160742adbb023
#
_cell.length_a   1.000
_cell.length_b   1.000
_cell.length_c   1.000
_cell.angle_alpha   90.00
_cell.angle_beta   90.00
_cell.angle_gamma   90.00
#
_symmetry.space_group_name_H-M   'P 1'
#
loop_
_entity.id
_entity.type
_entity.pdbx_description
1 polymer ?
#
loop_
_entity_poly.entity_id
_entity_poly.type
_entity_poly.pdbx_seq_one_letter_code
_entity_poly.pdbx_strand_id
1 'polypeptide(L)'
;HQHGHSHLHHHGPLAHAHFHSHDGQQLHLADHNHSHDHDHIHPTGQFHDHHQEIHSQTVEIQRNILSKNDLEAARNRGYFEALNIVGFNLVSSPGSGKTSILERSIKENGTEWQCVVIEGDQQTLNDARRIEKAGAPVIQINTGNGCHLDALMVGKAVKKLNIQANSTLFIENVGNLVCPALFDLGETKRVVIISVTEGEDKPSKYPNMFETSHLCLINKTDLLPYL
;
A
#
# COMPACT_ATOMS: atom_id res chain seq x y z
N HIS A 1 -25.94 3.34 -40.87
CA HIS A 1 -25.10 4.07 -39.94
C HIS A 1 -23.92 3.15 -39.58
N GLN A 2 -22.75 3.48 -40.14
CA GLN A 2 -21.47 2.82 -39.77
C GLN A 2 -21.03 3.33 -38.41
N HIS A 3 -20.92 2.44 -37.44
CA HIS A 3 -20.26 2.74 -36.14
C HIS A 3 -18.86 2.17 -36.17
N GLY A 4 -17.87 3.05 -36.33
CA GLY A 4 -16.45 2.71 -36.16
C GLY A 4 -16.01 3.03 -34.73
N HIS A 5 -15.29 2.11 -34.10
CA HIS A 5 -14.67 2.33 -32.80
C HIS A 5 -13.14 2.41 -32.98
N SER A 6 -12.52 3.44 -32.41
CA SER A 6 -11.07 3.56 -32.34
C SER A 6 -10.59 3.20 -30.93
N HIS A 7 -9.59 2.35 -30.84
CA HIS A 7 -8.91 2.02 -29.60
C HIS A 7 -7.44 2.46 -29.65
N LEU A 8 -6.98 3.13 -28.61
CA LEU A 8 -5.60 3.54 -28.45
C LEU A 8 -4.90 2.53 -27.55
N HIS A 9 -3.87 1.85 -28.05
CA HIS A 9 -3.05 0.95 -27.28
C HIS A 9 -1.68 1.59 -27.03
N HIS A 10 -1.28 1.66 -25.75
CA HIS A 10 0.06 2.09 -25.34
C HIS A 10 0.94 0.88 -25.09
N HIS A 11 1.90 0.65 -25.96
CA HIS A 11 2.97 -0.35 -25.80
C HIS A 11 4.32 0.37 -25.86
N GLY A 12 4.87 0.78 -24.70
CA GLY A 12 6.15 1.48 -24.66
C GLY A 12 6.12 2.89 -25.25
N PRO A 13 7.23 3.39 -25.79
CA PRO A 13 7.35 4.76 -26.31
C PRO A 13 6.64 5.02 -27.65
N LEU A 14 5.99 4.02 -28.25
CA LEU A 14 5.27 4.15 -29.52
C LEU A 14 3.79 3.85 -29.33
N ALA A 15 2.94 4.86 -29.52
CA ALA A 15 1.50 4.71 -29.57
C ALA A 15 1.06 4.54 -31.03
N HIS A 16 0.19 3.54 -31.30
CA HIS A 16 -0.43 3.41 -32.61
C HIS A 16 -1.93 3.17 -32.46
N ALA A 17 -2.69 3.66 -33.42
CA ALA A 17 -4.15 3.54 -33.47
C ALA A 17 -4.54 2.64 -34.63
N HIS A 18 -5.49 1.72 -34.39
CA HIS A 18 -6.12 0.93 -35.44
C HIS A 18 -7.57 1.31 -35.61
N PHE A 19 -8.03 1.25 -36.83
CA PHE A 19 -9.42 1.44 -37.18
C PHE A 19 -10.03 0.10 -37.61
N HIS A 20 -11.11 -0.33 -36.96
CA HIS A 20 -11.89 -1.50 -37.38
C HIS A 20 -13.28 -1.06 -37.78
N SER A 21 -13.71 -1.42 -39.00
CA SER A 21 -15.08 -1.30 -39.44
C SER A 21 -15.76 -2.67 -39.41
N HIS A 22 -16.91 -2.77 -38.78
CA HIS A 22 -17.75 -3.97 -38.84
C HIS A 22 -18.95 -3.70 -39.71
N ASP A 23 -19.04 -4.42 -40.86
CA ASP A 23 -20.25 -4.52 -41.65
C ASP A 23 -21.05 -5.73 -41.19
N GLY A 24 -22.27 -5.50 -40.74
CA GLY A 24 -23.36 -6.49 -40.72
C GLY A 24 -23.57 -7.29 -39.43
N GLN A 25 -24.67 -7.02 -38.78
CA GLN A 25 -25.56 -7.83 -37.94
C GLN A 25 -24.98 -9.13 -37.33
N GLN A 26 -24.73 -9.12 -36.01
CA GLN A 26 -25.24 -10.10 -35.04
C GLN A 26 -24.84 -9.71 -33.63
N LEU A 27 -25.80 -9.74 -32.70
CA LEU A 27 -25.60 -9.63 -31.25
C LEU A 27 -24.89 -10.90 -30.78
N HIS A 28 -23.62 -10.80 -30.40
CA HIS A 28 -22.91 -11.83 -29.65
C HIS A 28 -22.42 -11.24 -28.34
N LEU A 29 -23.02 -11.73 -27.27
CA LEU A 29 -22.40 -11.77 -25.95
C LEU A 29 -21.27 -12.83 -26.05
N ALA A 30 -20.03 -12.40 -26.14
CA ALA A 30 -18.90 -13.29 -26.13
C ALA A 30 -17.76 -12.67 -25.32
N ASP A 31 -17.30 -13.42 -24.33
CA ASP A 31 -16.01 -13.25 -23.68
C ASP A 31 -14.90 -13.18 -24.74
N HIS A 32 -14.29 -12.02 -24.86
CA HIS A 32 -13.15 -11.85 -25.77
C HIS A 32 -11.84 -12.13 -25.03
N ASN A 33 -11.46 -13.39 -25.00
CA ASN A 33 -10.09 -13.78 -24.68
C ASN A 33 -9.25 -13.64 -25.94
N HIS A 34 -8.64 -12.48 -26.18
CA HIS A 34 -7.71 -12.26 -27.27
C HIS A 34 -6.30 -12.61 -26.83
N SER A 35 -5.84 -13.81 -27.17
CA SER A 35 -4.42 -14.11 -27.21
C SER A 35 -3.90 -13.63 -28.58
N HIS A 36 -3.13 -12.55 -28.59
CA HIS A 36 -2.39 -12.13 -29.76
C HIS A 36 -1.01 -12.75 -29.72
N ASP A 37 -0.83 -13.91 -30.35
CA ASP A 37 0.48 -14.41 -30.75
C ASP A 37 0.90 -13.63 -31.99
N HIS A 38 1.80 -12.67 -31.83
CA HIS A 38 2.48 -12.02 -32.94
C HIS A 38 3.85 -12.69 -33.13
N ASP A 39 3.87 -13.70 -33.96
CA ASP A 39 5.14 -14.26 -34.51
C ASP A 39 5.76 -13.25 -35.47
N HIS A 40 6.73 -12.48 -35.00
CA HIS A 40 7.62 -11.71 -35.89
C HIS A 40 8.79 -12.54 -36.32
N ILE A 41 8.72 -13.09 -37.52
CA ILE A 41 9.86 -13.79 -38.17
C ILE A 41 10.80 -12.73 -38.75
N HIS A 42 11.98 -12.56 -38.14
CA HIS A 42 13.07 -11.78 -38.72
C HIS A 42 13.91 -12.64 -39.67
N PRO A 43 14.42 -12.09 -40.78
CA PRO A 43 15.18 -12.83 -41.81
C PRO A 43 16.50 -13.46 -41.31
N THR A 44 16.92 -13.22 -40.07
CA THR A 44 18.19 -13.69 -39.48
C THR A 44 18.05 -14.80 -38.45
N GLY A 45 16.85 -15.36 -38.24
CA GLY A 45 16.66 -16.55 -37.40
C GLY A 45 16.99 -16.39 -35.90
N GLN A 46 17.13 -15.18 -35.39
CA GLN A 46 17.30 -14.94 -33.95
C GLN A 46 15.94 -14.60 -33.32
N PHE A 47 15.38 -15.53 -32.56
CA PHE A 47 14.26 -15.29 -31.70
C PHE A 47 14.74 -14.45 -30.49
N HIS A 48 14.44 -13.16 -30.47
CA HIS A 48 14.63 -12.35 -29.28
C HIS A 48 13.42 -12.54 -28.38
N ASP A 49 13.62 -13.20 -27.25
CA ASP A 49 12.60 -13.41 -26.21
C ASP A 49 12.45 -12.12 -25.39
N HIS A 50 11.75 -11.14 -25.96
CA HIS A 50 11.48 -9.84 -25.31
C HIS A 50 10.68 -9.97 -23.99
N HIS A 51 9.96 -11.09 -23.80
CA HIS A 51 9.22 -11.33 -22.55
C HIS A 51 10.15 -11.64 -21.37
N GLN A 52 11.23 -12.37 -21.58
CA GLN A 52 12.19 -12.69 -20.52
C GLN A 52 13.02 -11.46 -20.10
N GLU A 53 13.39 -10.59 -21.05
CA GLU A 53 14.13 -9.35 -20.73
C GLU A 53 13.29 -8.36 -19.94
N ILE A 54 12.02 -8.16 -20.27
CA ILE A 54 11.12 -7.26 -19.53
C ILE A 54 10.89 -7.78 -18.11
N HIS A 55 10.66 -9.09 -17.94
CA HIS A 55 10.50 -9.70 -16.62
C HIS A 55 11.76 -9.57 -15.76
N SER A 56 12.94 -9.80 -16.32
CA SER A 56 14.20 -9.69 -15.58
C SER A 56 14.47 -8.25 -15.13
N GLN A 57 14.24 -7.26 -15.98
CA GLN A 57 14.38 -5.84 -15.64
C GLN A 57 13.39 -5.39 -14.56
N THR A 58 12.14 -5.84 -14.64
CA THR A 58 11.11 -5.51 -13.62
C THR A 58 11.48 -6.08 -12.25
N VAL A 59 11.95 -7.32 -12.19
CA VAL A 59 12.40 -7.96 -10.95
C VAL A 59 13.62 -7.24 -10.36
N GLU A 60 14.57 -6.82 -11.20
CA GLU A 60 15.75 -6.08 -10.74
C GLU A 60 15.39 -4.71 -10.19
N ILE A 61 14.49 -3.97 -10.85
CA ILE A 61 13.98 -2.67 -10.36
C ILE A 61 13.28 -2.84 -9.02
N GLN A 62 12.43 -3.85 -8.86
CA GLN A 62 11.76 -4.13 -7.58
C GLN A 62 12.77 -4.44 -6.47
N ARG A 63 13.76 -5.28 -6.73
CA ARG A 63 14.83 -5.57 -5.76
C ARG A 63 15.59 -4.32 -5.35
N ASN A 64 15.93 -3.45 -6.29
CA ASN A 64 16.64 -2.21 -6.03
C ASN A 64 15.81 -1.24 -5.17
N ILE A 65 14.50 -1.15 -5.41
CA ILE A 65 13.58 -0.34 -4.61
C ILE A 65 13.52 -0.87 -3.17
N LEU A 66 13.31 -2.17 -2.99
CA LEU A 66 13.24 -2.79 -1.66
C LEU A 66 14.57 -2.67 -0.91
N SER A 67 15.71 -2.92 -1.56
CA SER A 67 17.03 -2.78 -0.92
C SER A 67 17.31 -1.35 -0.44
N LYS A 68 16.87 -0.34 -1.20
CA LYS A 68 16.97 1.07 -0.76
C LYS A 68 16.06 1.34 0.44
N ASN A 69 14.84 0.81 0.42
CA ASN A 69 13.92 0.92 1.54
C ASN A 69 14.51 0.27 2.80
N ASP A 70 15.07 -0.94 2.70
CA ASP A 70 15.64 -1.68 3.82
C ASP A 70 16.80 -0.90 4.49
N LEU A 71 17.60 -0.21 3.70
CA LEU A 71 18.66 0.67 4.24
C LEU A 71 18.09 1.83 5.05
N GLU A 72 17.03 2.48 4.57
CA GLU A 72 16.36 3.56 5.29
C GLU A 72 15.60 3.03 6.50
N ALA A 73 14.99 1.84 6.42
CA ALA A 73 14.35 1.17 7.54
C ALA A 73 15.36 0.84 8.65
N ALA A 74 16.55 0.36 8.30
CA ALA A 74 17.63 0.12 9.27
C ALA A 74 18.07 1.42 9.97
N ARG A 75 18.14 2.54 9.24
CA ARG A 75 18.44 3.87 9.82
C ARG A 75 17.34 4.33 10.79
N ASN A 76 16.07 4.17 10.41
CA ASN A 76 14.96 4.49 11.28
C ASN A 76 15.00 3.64 12.56
N ARG A 77 15.24 2.35 12.43
CA ARG A 77 15.33 1.42 13.57
C ARG A 77 16.45 1.83 14.54
N GLY A 78 17.65 2.11 14.03
CA GLY A 78 18.76 2.59 14.86
C GLY A 78 18.44 3.91 15.57
N TYR A 79 17.72 4.83 14.92
CA TYR A 79 17.24 6.06 15.54
C TYR A 79 16.21 5.80 16.65
N PHE A 80 15.25 4.90 16.41
CA PHE A 80 14.24 4.53 17.40
C PHE A 80 14.87 3.83 18.60
N GLU A 81 15.78 2.92 18.38
CA GLU A 81 16.54 2.24 19.44
C GLU A 81 17.35 3.23 20.30
N ALA A 82 18.07 4.16 19.67
CA ALA A 82 18.87 5.17 20.36
C ALA A 82 18.05 6.08 21.29
N LEU A 83 16.78 6.34 20.95
CA LEU A 83 15.87 7.17 21.74
C LEU A 83 14.88 6.36 22.57
N ASN A 84 14.99 5.04 22.60
CA ASN A 84 14.03 4.14 23.25
C ASN A 84 12.58 4.40 22.80
N ILE A 85 12.38 4.59 21.48
CA ILE A 85 11.07 4.77 20.86
C ILE A 85 10.53 3.39 20.47
N VAL A 86 9.28 3.11 20.88
CA VAL A 86 8.56 1.91 20.41
C VAL A 86 7.68 2.30 19.23
N GLY A 87 8.00 1.79 18.05
CA GLY A 87 7.28 2.07 16.80
C GLY A 87 6.28 0.98 16.44
N PHE A 88 5.01 1.35 16.22
CA PHE A 88 3.96 0.47 15.72
C PHE A 88 3.53 0.89 14.31
N ASN A 89 3.62 -0.03 13.35
CA ASN A 89 3.09 0.16 12.00
C ASN A 89 1.69 -0.48 11.92
N LEU A 90 0.66 0.34 11.78
CA LEU A 90 -0.73 -0.08 11.71
C LEU A 90 -1.12 -0.25 10.24
N VAL A 91 -1.41 -1.47 9.84
CA VAL A 91 -1.76 -1.85 8.46
C VAL A 91 -3.14 -2.49 8.41
N SER A 92 -3.91 -2.23 7.36
CA SER A 92 -5.27 -2.79 7.23
C SER A 92 -5.83 -2.61 5.82
N SER A 93 -6.97 -3.24 5.55
CA SER A 93 -7.87 -2.79 4.47
C SER A 93 -8.42 -1.38 4.76
N PRO A 94 -8.87 -0.64 3.73
CA PRO A 94 -9.64 0.58 3.92
C PRO A 94 -10.89 0.31 4.77
N GLY A 95 -11.19 1.23 5.70
CA GLY A 95 -12.39 1.14 6.52
C GLY A 95 -12.37 0.10 7.65
N SER A 96 -11.26 -0.60 7.93
CA SER A 96 -11.14 -1.54 9.06
C SER A 96 -11.16 -0.86 10.43
N GLY A 97 -10.94 0.46 10.49
CA GLY A 97 -11.04 1.27 11.70
C GLY A 97 -9.72 1.59 12.39
N LYS A 98 -8.59 1.61 11.67
CA LYS A 98 -7.27 2.02 12.21
C LYS A 98 -7.33 3.31 13.00
N THR A 99 -7.76 4.39 12.34
CA THR A 99 -7.88 5.73 12.95
C THR A 99 -8.78 5.73 14.19
N SER A 100 -9.88 4.96 14.17
CA SER A 100 -10.80 4.88 15.30
C SER A 100 -10.19 4.17 16.51
N ILE A 101 -9.45 3.11 16.29
CA ILE A 101 -8.69 2.41 17.34
C ILE A 101 -7.64 3.35 17.93
N LEU A 102 -6.89 4.04 17.09
CA LEU A 102 -5.81 4.95 17.50
C LEU A 102 -6.38 6.14 18.28
N GLU A 103 -7.43 6.79 17.76
CA GLU A 103 -8.14 7.88 18.44
C GLU A 103 -8.64 7.46 19.84
N ARG A 104 -9.22 6.28 19.95
CA ARG A 104 -9.71 5.74 21.22
C ARG A 104 -8.55 5.46 22.19
N SER A 105 -7.48 4.84 21.70
CA SER A 105 -6.30 4.55 22.52
C SER A 105 -5.64 5.81 23.06
N ILE A 106 -5.52 6.86 22.26
CA ILE A 106 -4.97 8.15 22.69
C ILE A 106 -5.85 8.78 23.79
N LYS A 107 -7.16 8.81 23.58
CA LYS A 107 -8.11 9.40 24.56
C LYS A 107 -8.12 8.65 25.89
N GLU A 108 -8.05 7.34 25.87
CA GLU A 108 -8.10 6.51 27.09
C GLU A 108 -6.81 6.58 27.91
N ASN A 109 -5.66 6.71 27.25
CA ASN A 109 -4.38 6.78 27.95
C ASN A 109 -4.00 8.22 28.37
N GLY A 110 -4.67 9.23 27.81
CA GLY A 110 -4.52 10.63 28.21
C GLY A 110 -3.11 11.17 27.99
N THR A 111 -2.77 12.20 28.79
CA THR A 111 -1.49 12.94 28.68
C THR A 111 -0.30 12.19 29.28
N GLU A 112 -0.50 11.11 30.02
CA GLU A 112 0.58 10.30 30.60
C GLU A 112 1.32 9.50 29.54
N TRP A 113 0.67 9.25 28.40
CA TRP A 113 1.23 8.51 27.31
C TRP A 113 1.88 9.43 26.28
N GLN A 114 3.20 9.46 26.27
CA GLN A 114 3.95 10.19 25.26
C GLN A 114 3.86 9.45 23.91
N CYS A 115 2.81 9.74 23.16
CA CYS A 115 2.65 9.17 21.83
C CYS A 115 2.65 10.24 20.76
N VAL A 116 3.15 9.89 19.59
CA VAL A 116 3.14 10.70 18.37
C VAL A 116 2.67 9.84 17.20
N VAL A 117 2.09 10.46 16.19
CA VAL A 117 1.48 9.75 15.07
C VAL A 117 2.03 10.25 13.75
N ILE A 118 2.38 9.32 12.87
CA ILE A 118 2.57 9.56 11.44
C ILE A 118 1.35 8.94 10.74
N GLU A 119 0.62 9.74 9.99
CA GLU A 119 -0.57 9.30 9.25
C GLU A 119 -0.27 9.35 7.76
N GLY A 120 -0.44 8.21 7.07
CA GLY A 120 -0.30 8.07 5.63
C GLY A 120 -1.65 8.02 4.93
N ASP A 121 -1.99 9.07 4.19
CA ASP A 121 -3.22 9.10 3.38
C ASP A 121 -2.94 9.60 1.96
N GLN A 122 -3.83 9.25 1.06
CA GLN A 122 -3.74 9.65 -0.34
C GLN A 122 -4.22 11.07 -0.58
N GLN A 123 -5.27 11.54 0.10
CA GLN A 123 -5.94 12.79 -0.29
C GLN A 123 -6.53 13.65 0.84
N THR A 124 -6.82 13.12 2.03
CA THR A 124 -7.62 13.85 3.03
C THR A 124 -6.85 14.18 4.29
N LEU A 125 -7.23 15.29 4.95
CA LEU A 125 -6.69 15.68 6.26
C LEU A 125 -7.59 15.24 7.43
N ASN A 126 -8.62 14.42 7.15
CA ASN A 126 -9.64 14.14 8.14
C ASN A 126 -9.12 13.27 9.29
N ASP A 127 -8.34 12.26 8.98
CA ASP A 127 -7.81 11.34 9.99
C ASP A 127 -6.73 12.02 10.84
N ALA A 128 -5.84 12.80 10.25
CA ALA A 128 -4.88 13.60 11.01
C ALA A 128 -5.57 14.57 11.98
N ARG A 129 -6.64 15.25 11.56
CA ARG A 129 -7.44 16.14 12.44
C ARG A 129 -8.13 15.40 13.59
N ARG A 130 -8.55 14.17 13.39
CA ARG A 130 -9.14 13.32 14.44
C ARG A 130 -8.09 12.97 15.49
N ILE A 131 -6.89 12.59 15.08
CA ILE A 131 -5.76 12.28 15.95
C ILE A 131 -5.32 13.52 16.74
N GLU A 132 -5.18 14.67 16.08
CA GLU A 132 -4.85 15.94 16.74
C GLU A 132 -5.89 16.32 17.83
N LYS A 133 -7.19 16.19 17.51
CA LYS A 133 -8.27 16.40 18.48
C LYS A 133 -8.28 15.39 19.62
N ALA A 134 -7.76 14.18 19.40
CA ALA A 134 -7.60 13.18 20.45
C ALA A 134 -6.47 13.52 21.43
N GLY A 135 -5.54 14.42 21.04
CA GLY A 135 -4.49 14.96 21.90
C GLY A 135 -3.07 14.50 21.58
N ALA A 136 -2.85 13.79 20.49
CA ALA A 136 -1.50 13.40 20.06
C ALA A 136 -0.97 14.31 18.96
N PRO A 137 0.34 14.69 19.00
CA PRO A 137 1.02 15.30 17.87
C PRO A 137 0.96 14.37 16.66
N VAL A 138 0.59 14.91 15.50
CA VAL A 138 0.45 14.15 14.27
C VAL A 138 1.11 14.87 13.10
N ILE A 139 1.74 14.12 12.22
CA ILE A 139 2.16 14.60 10.92
C ILE A 139 1.55 13.72 9.84
N GLN A 140 0.91 14.35 8.87
CA GLN A 140 0.39 13.64 7.72
C GLN A 140 1.39 13.61 6.59
N ILE A 141 1.51 12.43 5.96
CA ILE A 141 2.24 12.21 4.73
C ILE A 141 1.21 11.98 3.62
N ASN A 142 1.14 12.91 2.69
CA ASN A 142 0.35 12.70 1.49
C ASN A 142 1.14 11.82 0.51
N THR A 143 0.65 10.61 0.28
CA THR A 143 1.27 9.65 -0.63
C THR A 143 0.87 9.86 -2.09
N GLY A 144 -0.07 10.77 -2.36
CA GLY A 144 -0.61 11.00 -3.69
C GLY A 144 -1.25 9.72 -4.27
N ASN A 145 -0.67 9.19 -5.33
CA ASN A 145 -1.10 7.91 -5.93
C ASN A 145 -0.43 6.69 -5.28
N GLY A 146 0.42 6.88 -4.27
CA GLY A 146 1.09 5.79 -3.57
C GLY A 146 0.14 5.02 -2.66
N CYS A 147 0.27 3.70 -2.66
CA CYS A 147 -0.57 2.78 -1.88
C CYS A 147 0.07 2.35 -0.55
N HIS A 148 1.18 2.95 -0.14
CA HIS A 148 1.91 2.65 1.09
C HIS A 148 2.84 3.79 1.48
N LEU A 149 3.30 3.78 2.73
CA LEU A 149 4.44 4.54 3.20
C LEU A 149 5.74 3.75 2.98
N ASP A 150 6.84 4.44 2.69
CA ASP A 150 8.18 3.90 2.68
C ASP A 150 9.02 4.40 3.87
N ALA A 151 10.17 3.77 4.12
CA ALA A 151 11.03 4.10 5.24
C ALA A 151 11.63 5.51 5.14
N LEU A 152 11.89 6.01 3.94
CA LEU A 152 12.39 7.37 3.72
C LEU A 152 11.34 8.43 4.09
N MET A 153 10.07 8.18 3.73
CA MET A 153 8.95 9.05 4.11
C MET A 153 8.81 9.13 5.63
N VAL A 154 8.84 7.97 6.30
CA VAL A 154 8.79 7.87 7.77
C VAL A 154 9.97 8.59 8.42
N GLY A 155 11.20 8.36 7.96
CA GLY A 155 12.39 9.01 8.50
C GLY A 155 12.35 10.54 8.37
N LYS A 156 11.78 11.07 7.29
CA LYS A 156 11.57 12.52 7.12
C LYS A 156 10.51 13.07 8.09
N ALA A 157 9.44 12.33 8.32
CA ALA A 157 8.36 12.73 9.23
C ALA A 157 8.85 12.72 10.69
N VAL A 158 9.59 11.69 11.09
CA VAL A 158 10.19 11.55 12.42
C VAL A 158 11.06 12.74 12.78
N LYS A 159 11.91 13.19 11.84
CA LYS A 159 12.75 14.38 12.03
C LYS A 159 11.95 15.66 12.22
N LYS A 160 10.81 15.81 11.53
CA LYS A 160 9.93 16.97 11.65
C LYS A 160 9.14 16.98 12.96
N LEU A 161 8.74 15.80 13.45
CA LEU A 161 8.00 15.64 14.71
C LEU A 161 8.84 15.93 15.95
N ASN A 162 10.18 15.93 15.83
CA ASN A 162 11.10 16.09 16.97
C ASN A 162 10.72 15.20 18.14
N ILE A 163 10.57 13.90 17.89
CA ILE A 163 10.06 12.91 18.84
C ILE A 163 10.99 12.84 20.06
N GLN A 164 10.42 12.87 21.25
CA GLN A 164 11.15 12.76 22.51
C GLN A 164 11.53 11.30 22.77
N ALA A 165 12.60 11.12 23.56
CA ALA A 165 12.99 9.79 24.03
C ALA A 165 11.89 9.16 24.89
N ASN A 166 11.81 7.83 24.88
CA ASN A 166 10.80 7.03 25.56
C ASN A 166 9.36 7.23 25.06
N SER A 167 9.20 7.71 23.83
CA SER A 167 7.89 7.90 23.20
C SER A 167 7.39 6.64 22.50
N THR A 168 6.08 6.57 22.29
CA THR A 168 5.46 5.61 21.39
C THR A 168 5.16 6.30 20.05
N LEU A 169 5.65 5.70 18.97
CA LEU A 169 5.36 6.15 17.60
C LEU A 169 4.33 5.24 16.96
N PHE A 170 3.19 5.79 16.55
CA PHE A 170 2.26 5.11 15.68
C PHE A 170 2.44 5.57 14.23
N ILE A 171 2.58 4.62 13.34
CA ILE A 171 2.60 4.85 11.89
C ILE A 171 1.30 4.26 11.35
N GLU A 172 0.31 5.09 11.09
CA GLU A 172 -0.92 4.67 10.41
C GLU A 172 -0.65 4.62 8.91
N ASN A 173 -0.53 3.41 8.38
CA ASN A 173 -0.26 3.19 6.96
C ASN A 173 -1.52 3.36 6.10
N VAL A 174 -1.34 3.61 4.81
CA VAL A 174 -2.43 3.63 3.83
C VAL A 174 -3.24 2.33 3.90
N GLY A 175 -4.56 2.43 3.74
CA GLY A 175 -5.45 1.27 3.74
C GLY A 175 -5.19 0.35 2.55
N ASN A 176 -4.29 -0.62 2.74
CA ASN A 176 -3.89 -1.61 1.74
C ASN A 176 -3.25 -2.82 2.43
N LEU A 177 -3.57 -4.04 1.99
CA LEU A 177 -3.00 -5.28 2.54
C LEU A 177 -1.91 -5.92 1.67
N VAL A 178 -1.58 -5.32 0.53
CA VAL A 178 -0.57 -5.84 -0.41
C VAL A 178 0.74 -5.06 -0.28
N CYS A 179 0.74 -3.81 -0.72
CA CYS A 179 1.96 -3.01 -0.80
C CYS A 179 2.67 -2.83 0.56
N PRO A 180 1.99 -2.47 1.67
CA PRO A 180 2.67 -2.28 2.95
C PRO A 180 3.32 -3.54 3.53
N ALA A 181 2.94 -4.73 3.07
CA ALA A 181 3.57 -5.99 3.51
C ALA A 181 5.03 -6.10 3.05
N LEU A 182 5.38 -5.45 1.94
CA LEU A 182 6.70 -5.53 1.32
C LEU A 182 7.69 -4.49 1.87
N PHE A 183 7.21 -3.47 2.58
CA PHE A 183 8.03 -2.35 3.04
C PHE A 183 8.19 -2.36 4.56
N ASP A 184 9.41 -2.60 5.01
CA ASP A 184 9.84 -2.35 6.38
C ASP A 184 10.01 -0.84 6.57
N LEU A 185 9.47 -0.27 7.63
CA LEU A 185 9.57 1.15 7.95
C LEU A 185 10.57 1.43 9.08
N GLY A 186 11.16 0.37 9.65
CA GLY A 186 11.98 0.41 10.84
C GLY A 186 11.16 0.29 12.14
N GLU A 187 9.90 -0.08 12.03
CA GLU A 187 8.99 -0.26 13.15
C GLU A 187 9.42 -1.39 14.09
N THR A 188 9.11 -1.24 15.39
CA THR A 188 9.32 -2.29 16.39
C THR A 188 8.33 -3.44 16.20
N LYS A 189 7.08 -3.11 15.88
CA LYS A 189 5.99 -4.06 15.68
C LYS A 189 5.08 -3.62 14.53
N ARG A 190 4.69 -4.58 13.69
CA ARG A 190 3.63 -4.41 12.70
C ARG A 190 2.34 -5.01 13.25
N VAL A 191 1.25 -4.26 13.15
CA VAL A 191 -0.08 -4.64 13.65
C VAL A 191 -1.03 -4.63 12.47
N VAL A 192 -1.54 -5.79 12.08
CA VAL A 192 -2.59 -5.88 11.07
C VAL A 192 -3.96 -5.76 11.73
N ILE A 193 -4.80 -4.90 11.20
CA ILE A 193 -6.17 -4.66 11.69
C ILE A 193 -7.14 -5.12 10.62
N ILE A 194 -8.02 -6.03 10.99
CA ILE A 194 -9.13 -6.50 10.15
C ILE A 194 -10.46 -6.19 10.85
N SER A 195 -11.52 -6.11 10.07
CA SER A 195 -12.87 -5.96 10.58
C SER A 195 -13.69 -7.21 10.31
N VAL A 196 -14.56 -7.60 11.24
CA VAL A 196 -15.49 -8.73 11.02
C VAL A 196 -16.36 -8.56 9.78
N THR A 197 -16.57 -7.32 9.33
CA THR A 197 -17.36 -7.01 8.13
C THR A 197 -16.63 -7.26 6.80
N GLU A 198 -15.34 -7.64 6.84
CA GLU A 198 -14.52 -7.84 5.65
C GLU A 198 -14.52 -9.30 5.15
N GLY A 199 -15.15 -10.20 5.87
CA GLY A 199 -15.13 -11.63 5.61
C GLY A 199 -13.91 -12.35 6.22
N GLU A 200 -14.02 -13.68 6.31
CA GLU A 200 -13.03 -14.55 6.96
C GLU A 200 -11.82 -14.91 6.07
N ASP A 201 -11.89 -14.59 4.80
CA ASP A 201 -10.92 -15.01 3.78
C ASP A 201 -9.67 -14.11 3.67
N LYS A 202 -9.60 -13.02 4.44
CA LYS A 202 -8.47 -12.06 4.37
C LYS A 202 -7.09 -12.69 4.62
N PRO A 203 -6.90 -13.56 5.61
CA PRO A 203 -5.60 -14.20 5.81
C PRO A 203 -5.17 -15.05 4.62
N SER A 204 -6.10 -15.78 4.02
CA SER A 204 -5.81 -16.61 2.85
C SER A 204 -5.53 -15.80 1.57
N LYS A 205 -6.18 -14.64 1.42
CA LYS A 205 -5.97 -13.74 0.27
C LYS A 205 -4.69 -12.91 0.36
N TYR A 206 -4.25 -12.58 1.57
CA TYR A 206 -3.12 -11.68 1.82
C TYR A 206 -2.10 -12.30 2.78
N PRO A 207 -1.60 -13.53 2.52
CA PRO A 207 -0.77 -14.26 3.48
C PRO A 207 0.47 -13.47 3.91
N ASN A 208 1.16 -12.80 3.00
CA ASN A 208 2.35 -12.02 3.30
C ASN A 208 2.10 -10.94 4.37
N MET A 209 0.93 -10.29 4.36
CA MET A 209 0.61 -9.27 5.36
C MET A 209 0.51 -9.89 6.76
N PHE A 210 -0.14 -11.06 6.87
CA PHE A 210 -0.32 -11.72 8.16
C PHE A 210 0.99 -12.36 8.66
N GLU A 211 1.77 -12.96 7.76
CA GLU A 211 3.07 -13.56 8.09
C GLU A 211 4.09 -12.52 8.58
N THR A 212 4.08 -11.32 8.02
CA THR A 212 5.00 -10.24 8.41
C THR A 212 4.48 -9.42 9.60
N SER A 213 3.24 -9.64 10.06
CA SER A 213 2.66 -8.93 11.20
C SER A 213 2.89 -9.65 12.52
N HIS A 214 3.16 -8.88 13.58
CA HIS A 214 3.40 -9.39 14.93
C HIS A 214 2.12 -9.57 15.74
N LEU A 215 1.07 -8.85 15.37
CA LEU A 215 -0.24 -8.84 16.04
C LEU A 215 -1.34 -8.65 15.01
N CYS A 216 -2.45 -9.36 15.17
CA CYS A 216 -3.69 -9.14 14.44
C CYS A 216 -4.78 -8.67 15.39
N LEU A 217 -5.38 -7.52 15.08
CA LEU A 217 -6.54 -6.98 15.80
C LEU A 217 -7.80 -7.22 14.96
N ILE A 218 -8.81 -7.82 15.58
CA ILE A 218 -10.13 -8.01 14.98
C ILE A 218 -11.06 -6.94 15.52
N ASN A 219 -11.46 -6.01 14.66
CA ASN A 219 -12.27 -4.85 15.00
C ASN A 219 -13.74 -5.04 14.62
N LYS A 220 -14.61 -4.14 15.12
CA LYS A 220 -16.07 -4.11 14.92
C LYS A 220 -16.76 -5.41 15.34
N THR A 221 -16.26 -6.05 16.39
CA THR A 221 -16.80 -7.32 16.91
C THR A 221 -18.23 -7.19 17.45
N ASP A 222 -18.68 -5.98 17.74
CA ASP A 222 -20.06 -5.63 18.05
C ASP A 222 -21.04 -5.94 16.92
N LEU A 223 -20.54 -6.05 15.67
CA LEU A 223 -21.34 -6.37 14.50
C LEU A 223 -21.52 -7.88 14.26
N LEU A 224 -20.79 -8.75 14.98
CA LEU A 224 -20.88 -10.20 14.81
C LEU A 224 -22.32 -10.77 14.87
N PRO A 225 -23.23 -10.26 15.72
CA PRO A 225 -24.61 -10.76 15.73
C PRO A 225 -25.44 -10.44 14.49
N TYR A 226 -24.92 -9.61 13.59
CA TYR A 226 -25.62 -9.14 12.38
C TYR A 226 -25.02 -9.64 11.07
N LEU A 227 -24.01 -10.50 11.14
CA LEU A 227 -23.27 -11.03 9.98
C LEU A 227 -23.71 -12.47 9.66
#